data_a029244498f1759ce6e11b00f88247ce
#
_entry.id   a029244498f1759ce6e11b00f88247ce
#
_cell.length_a   1.000
_cell.length_b   1.000
_cell.length_c   1.000
_cell.angle_alpha   90.00
_cell.angle_beta   90.00
_cell.angle_gamma   90.00
#
_symmetry.space_group_name_H-M   'P 1'
#
loop_
_entity.id
_entity.type
_entity.pdbx_description
1 polymer ?
#
loop_
_entity_poly.entity_id
_entity_poly.type
_entity_poly.pdbx_seq_one_letter_code
_entity_poly.pdbx_strand_id
1 'polypeptide(L)'
;MRVQYDVMVQEFARVLEKKGFTHEDAENAAIIFAQNSLAGVYSHGLNRFPRVVSYLEKGEIDPNARATCEMKMGAIERWDGHRGFGPLNAKRAMDRACELAKENGLVGPAVAEPTWNLA
;
A
#
# COMPACT_ATOMS: atom_id res chain seq x y z
N MET A 1 -11.22 5.94 -23.97
CA MET A 1 -11.85 4.68 -23.53
C MET A 1 -12.21 4.78 -22.06
N ARG A 2 -13.38 4.31 -21.71
CA ARG A 2 -13.83 4.29 -20.32
C ARG A 2 -13.99 2.84 -19.86
N VAL A 3 -13.56 2.57 -18.63
CA VAL A 3 -13.67 1.26 -17.99
C VAL A 3 -14.42 1.44 -16.68
N GLN A 4 -15.32 0.51 -16.38
CA GLN A 4 -16.05 0.55 -15.12
C GLN A 4 -15.11 0.29 -13.95
N TYR A 5 -15.35 0.96 -12.83
CA TYR A 5 -14.54 0.86 -11.61
C TYR A 5 -14.36 -0.60 -11.16
N ASP A 6 -15.46 -1.36 -11.08
CA ASP A 6 -15.40 -2.74 -10.61
C ASP A 6 -14.56 -3.63 -11.51
N VAL A 7 -14.64 -3.43 -12.83
CA VAL A 7 -13.84 -4.16 -13.82
C VAL A 7 -12.35 -3.84 -13.63
N MET A 8 -12.03 -2.56 -13.41
CA MET A 8 -10.66 -2.13 -13.18
C MET A 8 -10.09 -2.75 -11.90
N VAL A 9 -10.85 -2.73 -10.79
CA VAL A 9 -10.43 -3.36 -9.53
C VAL A 9 -10.16 -4.85 -9.72
N GLN A 10 -11.07 -5.57 -10.37
CA GLN A 10 -10.91 -7.00 -10.62
C GLN A 10 -9.66 -7.31 -11.44
N GLU A 11 -9.40 -6.54 -12.48
CA GLU A 11 -8.24 -6.76 -13.36
C GLU A 11 -6.93 -6.43 -12.65
N PHE A 12 -6.87 -5.34 -11.91
CA PHE A 12 -5.70 -5.01 -11.09
C PHE A 12 -5.43 -6.09 -10.05
N ALA A 13 -6.46 -6.54 -9.34
CA ALA A 13 -6.32 -7.59 -8.34
C ALA A 13 -5.82 -8.90 -8.96
N ARG A 14 -6.34 -9.28 -10.11
CA ARG A 14 -5.91 -10.48 -10.84
C ARG A 14 -4.41 -10.44 -11.14
N VAL A 15 -3.93 -9.33 -11.67
CA VAL A 15 -2.51 -9.16 -12.00
C VAL A 15 -1.66 -9.18 -10.73
N LEU A 16 -2.06 -8.49 -9.68
CA LEU A 16 -1.32 -8.45 -8.42
C LEU A 16 -1.22 -9.82 -7.75
N GLU A 17 -2.30 -10.62 -7.79
CA GLU A 17 -2.25 -11.99 -7.27
C GLU A 17 -1.22 -12.83 -8.04
N LYS A 18 -1.15 -12.69 -9.35
CA LYS A 18 -0.14 -13.37 -10.18
C LYS A 18 1.28 -12.95 -9.82
N LYS A 19 1.47 -11.75 -9.28
CA LYS A 19 2.77 -11.23 -8.89
C LYS A 19 3.13 -11.53 -7.43
N GLY A 20 2.31 -12.29 -6.73
CA GLY A 20 2.63 -12.79 -5.40
C GLY A 20 1.84 -12.19 -4.24
N PHE A 21 0.96 -11.24 -4.49
CA PHE A 21 0.08 -10.71 -3.45
C PHE A 21 -0.92 -11.76 -3.00
N THR A 22 -1.26 -11.75 -1.70
CA THR A 22 -2.41 -12.51 -1.22
C THR A 22 -3.69 -11.93 -1.82
N HIS A 23 -4.77 -12.71 -1.83
CA HIS A 23 -6.06 -12.25 -2.36
C HIS A 23 -6.51 -10.93 -1.69
N GLU A 24 -6.43 -10.87 -0.36
CA GLU A 24 -6.81 -9.68 0.41
C GLU A 24 -5.96 -8.47 0.05
N ASP A 25 -4.63 -8.63 0.03
CA ASP A 25 -3.72 -7.53 -0.29
C ASP A 25 -3.86 -7.07 -1.74
N ALA A 26 -4.04 -8.01 -2.66
CA ALA A 26 -4.27 -7.69 -4.08
C ALA A 26 -5.53 -6.86 -4.26
N GLU A 27 -6.60 -7.22 -3.58
CA GLU A 27 -7.87 -6.48 -3.64
C GLU A 27 -7.72 -5.08 -3.04
N ASN A 28 -7.11 -4.97 -1.87
CA ASN A 28 -6.89 -3.68 -1.21
C ASN A 28 -5.99 -2.75 -2.04
N ALA A 29 -4.92 -3.28 -2.62
CA ALA A 29 -4.04 -2.51 -3.50
C ALA A 29 -4.76 -2.10 -4.79
N ALA A 30 -5.54 -3.00 -5.38
CA ALA A 30 -6.31 -2.72 -6.58
C ALA A 30 -7.31 -1.58 -6.37
N ILE A 31 -7.96 -1.55 -5.22
CA ILE A 31 -8.89 -0.48 -4.84
C ILE A 31 -8.15 0.87 -4.79
N ILE A 32 -6.96 0.91 -4.21
CA ILE A 32 -6.16 2.15 -4.13
C ILE A 32 -5.87 2.68 -5.54
N PHE A 33 -5.39 1.84 -6.45
CA PHE A 33 -5.13 2.25 -7.83
C PHE A 33 -6.39 2.73 -8.54
N ALA A 34 -7.48 1.99 -8.42
CA ALA A 34 -8.74 2.32 -9.09
C ALA A 34 -9.35 3.60 -8.54
N GLN A 35 -9.31 3.82 -7.23
CA GLN A 35 -9.81 5.05 -6.61
C GLN A 35 -9.01 6.26 -7.06
N ASN A 36 -7.70 6.15 -7.19
CA ASN A 36 -6.86 7.24 -7.67
C ASN A 36 -7.22 7.62 -9.12
N SER A 37 -7.46 6.63 -9.97
CA SER A 37 -7.91 6.87 -11.35
C SER A 37 -9.29 7.51 -11.37
N LEU A 38 -10.21 7.03 -10.55
CA LEU A 38 -11.58 7.56 -10.46
C LEU A 38 -11.58 9.02 -9.98
N ALA A 39 -10.71 9.36 -9.04
CA ALA A 39 -10.56 10.72 -8.50
C ALA A 39 -9.79 11.66 -9.44
N GLY A 40 -9.31 11.18 -10.58
CA GLY A 40 -8.57 11.98 -11.55
C GLY A 40 -7.07 12.09 -11.30
N VAL A 41 -6.55 11.34 -10.32
CA VAL A 41 -5.11 11.30 -10.03
C VAL A 41 -4.47 10.16 -10.82
N TYR A 42 -4.42 10.33 -12.13
CA TYR A 42 -4.01 9.26 -13.05
C TYR A 42 -2.56 8.81 -12.87
N SER A 43 -1.69 9.73 -12.44
CA SER A 43 -0.27 9.40 -12.19
C SER A 43 -0.07 8.40 -11.06
N HIS A 44 -1.04 8.24 -10.17
CA HIS A 44 -1.03 7.30 -9.05
C HIS A 44 -2.09 6.20 -9.18
N GLY A 45 -2.80 6.18 -10.31
CA GLY A 45 -3.78 5.17 -10.67
C GLY A 45 -3.25 4.24 -11.76
N LEU A 46 -4.01 4.13 -12.85
CA LEU A 46 -3.67 3.25 -13.98
C LEU A 46 -2.27 3.52 -14.54
N ASN A 47 -1.86 4.78 -14.63
CA ASN A 47 -0.56 5.12 -15.22
C ASN A 47 0.62 4.65 -14.36
N ARG A 48 0.43 4.48 -13.06
CA ARG A 48 1.45 3.98 -12.14
C ARG A 48 1.51 2.46 -12.10
N PHE A 49 0.41 1.79 -12.40
CA PHE A 49 0.27 0.34 -12.25
C PHE A 49 1.34 -0.46 -12.98
N PRO A 50 1.65 -0.19 -14.28
CA PRO A 50 2.69 -0.95 -14.98
C PRO A 50 4.07 -0.82 -14.33
N ARG A 51 4.39 0.34 -13.78
CA ARG A 51 5.66 0.57 -13.08
C ARG A 51 5.76 -0.27 -11.81
N VAL A 52 4.67 -0.34 -11.04
CA VAL A 52 4.62 -1.17 -9.84
C VAL A 52 4.78 -2.65 -10.19
N VAL A 53 4.13 -3.11 -11.24
CA VAL A 53 4.29 -4.49 -11.74
C VAL A 53 5.76 -4.75 -12.10
N SER A 54 6.43 -3.81 -12.75
CA SER A 54 7.86 -3.92 -13.07
C SER A 54 8.71 -4.05 -11.80
N TYR A 55 8.43 -3.26 -10.76
CA TYR A 55 9.15 -3.37 -9.49
C TYR A 55 8.95 -4.72 -8.81
N LEU A 56 7.73 -5.26 -8.89
CA LEU A 56 7.44 -6.60 -8.36
C LEU A 56 8.23 -7.68 -9.12
N GLU A 57 8.29 -7.58 -10.43
CA GLU A 57 9.04 -8.53 -11.27
C GLU A 57 10.54 -8.49 -11.00
N LYS A 58 11.08 -7.31 -10.69
CA LYS A 58 12.50 -7.12 -10.38
C LYS A 58 12.85 -7.46 -8.93
N GLY A 59 11.89 -7.75 -8.09
CA GLY A 59 12.10 -8.02 -6.68
C GLY A 59 12.37 -6.77 -5.83
N GLU A 60 12.12 -5.58 -6.35
CA GLU A 60 12.31 -4.33 -5.62
C GLU A 60 11.20 -4.11 -4.58
N ILE A 61 10.01 -4.66 -4.82
CA ILE A 61 8.90 -4.71 -3.88
C ILE A 61 8.65 -6.16 -3.51
N ASP A 62 8.58 -6.44 -2.21
CA ASP A 62 8.22 -7.78 -1.72
C ASP A 62 6.71 -7.79 -1.43
N PRO A 63 5.91 -8.55 -2.22
CA PRO A 63 4.46 -8.57 -2.05
C PRO A 63 4.01 -9.25 -0.75
N ASN A 64 4.88 -10.02 -0.12
CA ASN A 64 4.58 -10.76 1.12
C ASN A 64 5.12 -10.08 2.37
N ALA A 65 5.87 -8.99 2.22
CA ALA A 65 6.45 -8.29 3.36
C ALA A 65 5.36 -7.68 4.25
N ARG A 66 5.59 -7.78 5.56
CA ARG A 66 4.77 -7.12 6.57
C ARG A 66 5.65 -6.20 7.39
N ALA A 67 5.21 -4.98 7.60
CA ALA A 67 5.90 -4.04 8.45
C ALA A 67 5.97 -4.57 9.88
N THR A 68 7.11 -4.34 10.54
CA THR A 68 7.32 -4.72 11.92
C THR A 68 7.69 -3.50 12.76
N CYS A 69 7.18 -3.45 13.99
CA CYS A 69 7.48 -2.36 14.93
C CYS A 69 8.91 -2.53 15.45
N GLU A 70 9.76 -1.54 15.19
CA GLU A 70 11.14 -1.54 15.67
C GLU A 70 11.30 -0.83 17.00
N MET A 71 10.51 0.21 17.24
CA MET A 71 10.60 1.04 18.44
C MET A 71 9.23 1.53 18.83
N LYS A 72 8.96 1.50 20.12
CA LYS A 72 7.72 2.02 20.71
C LYS A 72 8.04 2.90 21.90
N MET A 73 7.52 4.13 21.89
CA MET A 73 7.69 5.08 22.99
C MET A 73 6.38 5.85 23.18
N GLY A 74 5.53 5.39 24.10
CA GLY A 74 4.22 6.01 24.34
C GLY A 74 3.35 5.98 23.08
N ALA A 75 2.98 7.15 22.58
CA ALA A 75 2.15 7.32 21.39
C ALA A 75 2.96 7.31 20.08
N ILE A 76 4.28 7.12 20.16
CA ILE A 76 5.16 7.12 18.99
C ILE A 76 5.64 5.70 18.74
N GLU A 77 5.49 5.25 17.50
CA GLU A 77 5.99 3.96 17.03
C GLU A 77 6.77 4.15 15.73
N ARG A 78 7.86 3.41 15.58
CA ARG A 78 8.60 3.34 14.33
C ARG A 78 8.51 1.91 13.79
N TRP A 79 8.17 1.81 12.53
CA TRP A 79 7.97 0.54 11.85
C TRP A 79 8.87 0.43 10.64
N ASP A 80 9.38 -0.78 10.38
CA ASP A 80 10.12 -1.10 9.16
C ASP A 80 9.17 -1.79 8.18
N GLY A 81 9.04 -1.25 7.00
CA GLY A 81 8.17 -1.77 5.95
C GLY A 81 8.74 -2.97 5.19
N HIS A 82 10.02 -3.28 5.36
CA HIS A 82 10.70 -4.43 4.74
C HIS A 82 10.55 -4.50 3.22
N ARG A 83 10.54 -3.34 2.56
CA ARG A 83 10.36 -3.23 1.11
C ARG A 83 9.01 -3.77 0.62
N GLY A 84 8.01 -3.75 1.47
CA GLY A 84 6.65 -4.05 1.09
C GLY A 84 6.04 -2.96 0.22
N PHE A 85 4.78 -3.16 -0.19
CA PHE A 85 4.09 -2.18 -1.02
C PHE A 85 3.72 -0.95 -0.19
N GLY A 86 4.30 0.21 -0.54
CA GLY A 86 4.16 1.45 0.22
C GLY A 86 2.74 1.88 0.54
N PRO A 87 1.80 1.92 -0.44
CA PRO A 87 0.42 2.31 -0.18
C PRO A 87 -0.30 1.44 0.85
N LEU A 88 -0.06 0.12 0.85
CA LEU A 88 -0.64 -0.76 1.87
C LEU A 88 -0.01 -0.52 3.24
N ASN A 89 1.31 -0.32 3.28
CA ASN A 89 1.99 0.03 4.53
C ASN A 89 1.48 1.37 5.09
N ALA A 90 1.25 2.35 4.23
CA ALA A 90 0.67 3.63 4.63
C ALA A 90 -0.72 3.48 5.23
N LYS A 91 -1.56 2.67 4.58
CA LYS A 91 -2.92 2.40 5.08
C LYS A 91 -2.87 1.73 6.46
N ARG A 92 -2.03 0.71 6.61
CA ARG A 92 -1.86 0.01 7.89
C ARG A 92 -1.30 0.93 8.98
N ALA A 93 -0.35 1.79 8.62
CA ALA A 93 0.21 2.78 9.54
C ALA A 93 -0.86 3.77 10.01
N MET A 94 -1.73 4.21 9.11
CA MET A 94 -2.84 5.10 9.47
C MET A 94 -3.85 4.39 10.37
N ASP A 95 -4.19 3.13 10.08
CA ASP A 95 -5.08 2.34 10.93
C ASP A 95 -4.50 2.20 12.35
N ARG A 96 -3.19 1.93 12.45
CA ARG A 96 -2.49 1.88 13.73
C ARG A 96 -2.47 3.24 14.42
N ALA A 97 -2.28 4.32 13.67
CA ALA A 97 -2.32 5.67 14.20
C ALA A 97 -3.68 5.99 14.83
N CYS A 98 -4.76 5.55 14.21
CA CYS A 98 -6.11 5.73 14.77
C CYS A 98 -6.27 4.99 16.12
N GLU A 99 -5.72 3.78 16.23
CA GLU A 99 -5.74 3.04 17.48
C GLU A 99 -4.96 3.77 18.59
N LEU A 100 -3.74 4.24 18.26
CA LEU A 100 -2.91 4.98 19.19
C LEU A 100 -3.56 6.30 19.63
N ALA A 101 -4.23 6.98 18.71
CA ALA A 101 -4.95 8.21 19.00
C ALA A 101 -6.10 7.98 20.00
N LYS A 102 -6.79 6.86 19.87
CA LYS A 102 -7.86 6.48 20.83
C LYS A 102 -7.30 6.23 22.22
N GLU A 103 -6.09 5.67 22.32
CA GLU A 103 -5.45 5.36 23.60
C GLU A 103 -4.79 6.57 24.25
N ASN A 104 -4.17 7.45 23.45
CA ASN A 104 -3.27 8.50 23.94
C ASN A 104 -3.71 9.92 23.59
N GLY A 105 -4.72 10.11 22.74
CA GLY A 105 -5.20 11.41 22.28
C GLY A 105 -4.35 12.06 21.19
N LEU A 106 -3.04 11.78 21.12
CA LEU A 106 -2.12 12.28 20.10
C LEU A 106 -1.26 11.14 19.59
N VAL A 107 -0.95 11.12 18.29
CA VAL A 107 -0.18 10.04 17.68
C VAL A 107 0.73 10.56 16.57
N GLY A 108 1.86 9.87 16.40
CA GLY A 108 2.80 10.15 15.31
C GLY A 108 3.47 8.86 14.84
N PRO A 109 2.84 8.06 13.95
CA PRO A 109 3.51 6.90 13.41
C PRO A 109 4.58 7.34 12.39
N ALA A 110 5.69 6.63 12.38
CA ALA A 110 6.73 6.79 11.36
C ALA A 110 7.05 5.43 10.78
N VAL A 111 7.04 5.34 9.46
CA VAL A 111 7.40 4.12 8.75
C VAL A 111 8.67 4.37 7.96
N ALA A 112 9.73 3.64 8.30
CA ALA A 112 10.97 3.63 7.53
C ALA A 112 10.83 2.54 6.46
N GLU A 113 10.62 2.95 5.22
CA GLU A 113 10.26 2.06 4.13
C GLU A 113 10.99 2.49 2.84
N PRO A 114 11.99 1.70 2.38
CA PRO A 114 12.71 2.08 1.16
C PRO A 114 11.84 2.08 -0.10
N THR A 115 10.74 1.34 -0.12
CA THR A 115 9.84 1.32 -1.27
C THR A 115 8.82 2.46 -1.27
N TRP A 116 8.80 3.28 -0.23
CA TRP A 116 7.88 4.40 -0.14
C TRP A 116 7.91 5.29 -1.37
N ASN A 117 9.12 5.56 -1.88
CA ASN A 117 9.30 6.38 -3.07
C ASN A 117 9.01 5.65 -4.38
N LEU A 118 8.87 4.32 -4.35
CA LEU A 118 8.55 3.51 -5.51
C LEU A 118 7.03 3.39 -5.74
N ALA A 119 6.28 3.58 -4.71
CA ALA A 119 4.83 3.52 -4.76
C ALA A 119 4.23 4.89 -5.05
#